data_5414ffe11d38a980fb34ab7e174fecc3
#
_entry.id   5414ffe11d38a980fb34ab7e174fecc3
#
_cell.length_a   1.000
_cell.length_b   1.000
_cell.length_c   1.000
_cell.angle_alpha   90.00
_cell.angle_beta   90.00
_cell.angle_gamma   90.00
#
_symmetry.space_group_name_H-M   'P 1'
#
loop_
_entity.id
_entity.type
_entity.pdbx_description
1 polymer ?
#
loop_
_entity_poly.entity_id
_entity_poly.type
_entity_poly.pdbx_seq_one_letter_code
_entity_poly.pdbx_strand_id
1 'polypeptide(L)'
;MAERGFVALAFDPSYTGERSGEPRRTASPDINTEDFMAAVDFLSKQDNVDAERIGIIGICGWGGIALNAAATDTRIKATVASTMYDMTRVSGNDYNDAFDNEQWRHRNRENLSKQRLTDPNAMAGGVLDTVPPQAPNFVHDYYDYYKTPRGYHKRSGNSNDGWRVIGTQAYANSRFLYYINEIRSAVLVMHGADAHSRYFGEAAYHYMVDGKAEGYKFVGEPNPNPENKQLLIIPDASHCDLYDGGYEEKAGQGQSKNMIPWDTLAEFFTKNLK
;
A
#
# COMPACT_ATOMS: atom_id res chain seq x y z
N MET A 1 8.17 -13.66 7.49
CA MET A 1 8.76 -14.41 6.34
C MET A 1 10.14 -14.99 6.68
N ALA A 2 11.03 -14.25 7.36
CA ALA A 2 12.36 -14.79 7.75
C ALA A 2 12.27 -16.12 8.53
N GLU A 3 11.39 -16.20 9.54
CA GLU A 3 11.16 -17.42 10.32
C GLU A 3 10.58 -18.59 9.49
N ARG A 4 10.19 -18.35 8.25
CA ARG A 4 9.69 -19.33 7.28
C ARG A 4 10.70 -19.69 6.18
N GLY A 5 11.97 -19.32 6.39
CA GLY A 5 13.08 -19.74 5.53
C GLY A 5 13.37 -18.84 4.34
N PHE A 6 12.84 -17.61 4.33
CA PHE A 6 13.15 -16.61 3.30
C PHE A 6 14.20 -15.62 3.81
N VAL A 7 15.09 -15.16 2.94
CA VAL A 7 15.85 -13.93 3.18
C VAL A 7 14.88 -12.77 3.07
N ALA A 8 14.76 -11.96 4.12
CA ALA A 8 13.80 -10.86 4.17
C ALA A 8 14.52 -9.52 4.35
N LEU A 9 14.19 -8.55 3.51
CA LEU A 9 14.63 -7.17 3.58
C LEU A 9 13.43 -6.28 3.89
N ALA A 10 13.55 -5.48 4.97
CA ALA A 10 12.65 -4.35 5.25
C ALA A 10 13.45 -3.06 5.15
N PHE A 11 12.86 -2.02 4.58
CA PHE A 11 13.53 -0.74 4.37
C PHE A 11 12.59 0.43 4.62
N ASP A 12 13.15 1.54 5.08
CA ASP A 12 12.46 2.82 5.06
C ASP A 12 12.51 3.39 3.64
N PRO A 13 11.39 3.86 3.08
CA PRO A 13 11.38 4.45 1.75
C PRO A 13 12.05 5.82 1.72
N SER A 14 12.42 6.28 0.53
CA SER A 14 12.98 7.61 0.29
C SER A 14 12.15 8.71 0.93
N TYR A 15 12.76 9.72 1.46
CA TYR A 15 12.18 10.86 2.19
C TYR A 15 11.54 10.53 3.56
N THR A 16 11.58 9.30 4.03
CA THR A 16 10.91 8.86 5.26
C THR A 16 11.84 8.11 6.21
N GLY A 17 11.39 7.89 7.44
CA GLY A 17 12.14 7.14 8.44
C GLY A 17 13.57 7.65 8.62
N GLU A 18 14.54 6.74 8.53
CA GLU A 18 15.98 7.03 8.60
C GLU A 18 16.64 7.20 7.22
N ARG A 19 15.89 7.00 6.11
CA ARG A 19 16.42 7.24 4.75
C ARG A 19 16.63 8.72 4.50
N SER A 20 17.54 9.00 3.57
CA SER A 20 17.85 10.36 3.10
C SER A 20 16.77 10.90 2.16
N GLY A 21 16.95 12.13 1.72
CA GLY A 21 16.09 12.83 0.77
C GLY A 21 15.34 13.99 1.40
N GLU A 22 15.27 15.08 0.66
CA GLU A 22 14.55 16.28 1.03
C GLU A 22 13.61 16.70 -0.12
N PRO A 23 12.46 17.26 0.20
CA PRO A 23 11.92 17.53 1.54
C PRO A 23 11.41 16.23 2.23
N ARG A 24 11.60 16.13 3.55
CA ARG A 24 11.17 14.96 4.33
C ARG A 24 9.65 14.75 4.27
N ARG A 25 9.22 13.49 4.45
CA ARG A 25 7.80 13.07 4.45
C ARG A 25 7.09 13.39 3.13
N THR A 26 7.80 13.32 2.03
CA THR A 26 7.22 13.49 0.70
C THR A 26 6.91 12.13 0.10
N ALA A 27 5.67 11.94 -0.32
CA ALA A 27 5.26 10.80 -1.12
C ALA A 27 5.46 11.13 -2.61
N SER A 28 5.98 10.19 -3.38
CA SER A 28 6.20 10.33 -4.82
C SER A 28 5.94 9.00 -5.52
N PRO A 29 4.97 8.92 -6.45
CA PRO A 29 4.61 7.65 -7.08
C PRO A 29 5.76 6.98 -7.82
N ASP A 30 6.62 7.75 -8.47
CA ASP A 30 7.78 7.28 -9.23
C ASP A 30 8.95 6.87 -8.31
N ILE A 31 9.36 7.73 -7.38
CA ILE A 31 10.47 7.45 -6.47
C ILE A 31 10.15 6.28 -5.53
N ASN A 32 8.91 6.21 -5.02
CA ASN A 32 8.53 5.12 -4.15
C ASN A 32 8.39 3.78 -4.92
N THR A 33 8.07 3.81 -6.21
CA THR A 33 8.19 2.64 -7.07
C THR A 33 9.66 2.22 -7.25
N GLU A 34 10.55 3.19 -7.49
CA GLU A 34 11.99 2.97 -7.58
C GLU A 34 12.59 2.40 -6.28
N ASP A 35 12.09 2.76 -5.12
CA ASP A 35 12.54 2.18 -3.84
C ASP A 35 12.40 0.65 -3.80
N PHE A 36 11.34 0.07 -4.40
CA PHE A 36 11.22 -1.38 -4.55
C PHE A 36 12.22 -1.95 -5.54
N MET A 37 12.44 -1.28 -6.68
CA MET A 37 13.40 -1.74 -7.69
C MET A 37 14.84 -1.66 -7.16
N ALA A 38 15.17 -0.61 -6.42
CA ALA A 38 16.46 -0.49 -5.73
C ALA A 38 16.66 -1.57 -4.65
N ALA A 39 15.59 -1.98 -3.96
CA ALA A 39 15.63 -3.11 -3.04
C ALA A 39 15.89 -4.44 -3.76
N VAL A 40 15.31 -4.63 -4.95
CA VAL A 40 15.62 -5.78 -5.83
C VAL A 40 17.09 -5.75 -6.27
N ASP A 41 17.62 -4.57 -6.67
CA ASP A 41 19.04 -4.41 -7.02
C ASP A 41 19.97 -4.81 -5.85
N PHE A 42 19.60 -4.35 -4.63
CA PHE A 42 20.36 -4.68 -3.43
C PHE A 42 20.35 -6.19 -3.16
N LEU A 43 19.18 -6.81 -3.16
CA LEU A 43 19.04 -8.25 -2.92
C LEU A 43 19.77 -9.08 -3.96
N SER A 44 19.66 -8.71 -5.24
CA SER A 44 20.29 -9.42 -6.35
C SER A 44 21.83 -9.49 -6.28
N LYS A 45 22.44 -8.65 -5.42
CA LYS A 45 23.90 -8.60 -5.21
C LYS A 45 24.35 -9.33 -3.94
N GLN A 46 23.44 -9.92 -3.18
CA GLN A 46 23.80 -10.65 -1.95
C GLN A 46 24.17 -12.10 -2.29
N ASP A 47 25.28 -12.59 -1.74
CA ASP A 47 25.79 -13.93 -2.01
C ASP A 47 24.84 -15.08 -1.59
N ASN A 48 23.92 -14.80 -0.67
CA ASN A 48 22.94 -15.75 -0.14
C ASN A 48 21.56 -15.60 -0.73
N VAL A 49 21.40 -14.81 -1.80
CA VAL A 49 20.12 -14.57 -2.51
C VAL A 49 20.22 -15.04 -3.95
N ASP A 50 19.24 -15.80 -4.38
CA ASP A 50 19.04 -16.13 -5.79
C ASP A 50 18.30 -14.96 -6.46
N ALA A 51 18.98 -14.25 -7.36
CA ALA A 51 18.44 -13.08 -8.06
C ALA A 51 17.24 -13.39 -8.95
N GLU A 52 17.06 -14.66 -9.36
CA GLU A 52 15.89 -15.10 -10.13
C GLU A 52 14.69 -15.45 -9.25
N ARG A 53 14.81 -15.35 -7.93
CA ARG A 53 13.80 -15.77 -6.95
C ARG A 53 13.44 -14.67 -5.97
N ILE A 54 13.19 -13.47 -6.47
CA ILE A 54 12.85 -12.30 -5.67
C ILE A 54 11.34 -12.02 -5.73
N GLY A 55 10.74 -11.88 -4.56
CA GLY A 55 9.35 -11.44 -4.40
C GLY A 55 9.27 -10.21 -3.52
N ILE A 56 8.15 -9.49 -3.59
CA ILE A 56 7.90 -8.29 -2.80
C ILE A 56 6.57 -8.39 -2.04
N ILE A 57 6.50 -7.69 -0.90
CA ILE A 57 5.27 -7.49 -0.13
C ILE A 57 5.08 -5.98 0.05
N GLY A 58 3.98 -5.46 -0.44
CA GLY A 58 3.54 -4.10 -0.16
C GLY A 58 2.31 -4.08 0.75
N ILE A 59 2.29 -3.19 1.74
CA ILE A 59 1.22 -3.09 2.73
C ILE A 59 0.63 -1.67 2.68
N CYS A 60 -0.70 -1.54 2.76
CA CYS A 60 -1.39 -0.26 2.73
C CYS A 60 -1.12 0.51 1.41
N GLY A 61 -0.76 1.78 1.47
CA GLY A 61 -0.35 2.56 0.29
C GLY A 61 0.77 1.90 -0.52
N TRP A 62 1.68 1.19 0.16
CA TRP A 62 2.77 0.45 -0.47
C TRP A 62 2.31 -0.82 -1.21
N GLY A 63 1.11 -1.31 -0.95
CA GLY A 63 0.52 -2.40 -1.73
C GLY A 63 0.27 -2.01 -3.19
N GLY A 64 -0.27 -0.81 -3.42
CA GLY A 64 -0.42 -0.27 -4.78
C GLY A 64 0.92 0.03 -5.44
N ILE A 65 1.89 0.57 -4.69
CA ILE A 65 3.25 0.82 -5.19
C ILE A 65 3.94 -0.50 -5.57
N ALA A 66 3.75 -1.57 -4.78
CA ALA A 66 4.29 -2.90 -5.11
C ALA A 66 3.71 -3.46 -6.43
N LEU A 67 2.41 -3.26 -6.68
CA LEU A 67 1.80 -3.62 -7.96
C LEU A 67 2.41 -2.84 -9.12
N ASN A 68 2.63 -1.54 -8.95
CA ASN A 68 3.27 -0.70 -9.96
C ASN A 68 4.74 -1.12 -10.20
N ALA A 69 5.47 -1.47 -9.14
CA ALA A 69 6.83 -2.01 -9.26
C ALA A 69 6.86 -3.34 -10.01
N ALA A 70 5.92 -4.26 -9.73
CA ALA A 70 5.79 -5.53 -10.43
C ALA A 70 5.42 -5.38 -11.92
N ALA A 71 4.67 -4.31 -12.27
CA ALA A 71 4.38 -3.98 -13.66
C ALA A 71 5.59 -3.39 -14.39
N THR A 72 6.56 -2.82 -13.66
CA THR A 72 7.73 -2.13 -14.19
C THR A 72 8.97 -3.03 -14.22
N ASP A 73 9.20 -3.81 -13.16
CA ASP A 73 10.40 -4.65 -12.99
C ASP A 73 10.09 -6.14 -13.11
N THR A 74 10.46 -6.74 -14.22
CA THR A 74 10.23 -8.16 -14.51
C THR A 74 11.07 -9.13 -13.68
N ARG A 75 12.03 -8.64 -12.90
CA ARG A 75 12.80 -9.44 -11.93
C ARG A 75 11.96 -9.80 -10.70
N ILE A 76 10.85 -9.10 -10.47
CA ILE A 76 9.90 -9.40 -9.41
C ILE A 76 9.03 -10.59 -9.85
N LYS A 77 9.25 -11.76 -9.25
CA LYS A 77 8.59 -13.02 -9.63
C LYS A 77 7.29 -13.29 -8.89
N ALA A 78 7.12 -12.70 -7.72
CA ALA A 78 5.90 -12.83 -6.92
C ALA A 78 5.63 -11.56 -6.11
N THR A 79 4.38 -11.11 -6.08
CA THR A 79 3.98 -9.89 -5.37
C THR A 79 2.79 -10.17 -4.46
N VAL A 80 2.89 -9.73 -3.21
CA VAL A 80 1.75 -9.66 -2.28
C VAL A 80 1.39 -8.19 -2.07
N ALA A 81 0.15 -7.82 -2.36
CA ALA A 81 -0.41 -6.51 -2.05
C ALA A 81 -1.44 -6.66 -0.92
N SER A 82 -0.99 -6.40 0.31
CA SER A 82 -1.81 -6.56 1.52
C SER A 82 -2.50 -5.26 1.88
N THR A 83 -3.81 -5.33 2.09
CA THR A 83 -4.65 -4.21 2.53
C THR A 83 -4.36 -2.91 1.76
N MET A 84 -4.19 -3.06 0.44
CA MET A 84 -3.64 -2.05 -0.45
C MET A 84 -4.53 -0.83 -0.65
N TYR A 85 -3.89 0.28 -1.02
CA TYR A 85 -4.56 1.46 -1.58
C TYR A 85 -4.11 1.70 -3.02
N ASP A 86 -5.02 2.19 -3.83
CA ASP A 86 -4.67 3.01 -4.98
C ASP A 86 -4.55 4.47 -4.52
N MET A 87 -3.32 4.87 -4.19
CA MET A 87 -3.03 6.21 -3.69
C MET A 87 -3.35 7.31 -4.71
N THR A 88 -3.33 7.00 -6.00
CA THR A 88 -3.68 7.95 -7.06
C THR A 88 -5.19 8.13 -7.16
N ARG A 89 -5.95 7.04 -6.99
CA ARG A 89 -7.42 7.08 -6.99
C ARG A 89 -7.95 7.83 -5.76
N VAL A 90 -7.48 7.52 -4.55
CA VAL A 90 -7.94 8.21 -3.34
C VAL A 90 -7.55 9.70 -3.36
N SER A 91 -6.36 10.05 -3.84
CA SER A 91 -5.94 11.46 -3.95
C SER A 91 -6.72 12.25 -5.01
N GLY A 92 -7.22 11.57 -6.04
CA GLY A 92 -7.99 12.19 -7.12
C GLY A 92 -9.51 12.22 -6.90
N ASN A 93 -10.06 11.28 -6.13
CA ASN A 93 -11.50 11.04 -6.05
C ASN A 93 -12.03 10.95 -4.61
N ASP A 94 -11.14 10.93 -3.60
CA ASP A 94 -11.44 10.63 -2.20
C ASP A 94 -11.94 9.18 -1.99
N TYR A 95 -12.27 8.81 -0.75
CA TYR A 95 -12.76 7.48 -0.40
C TYR A 95 -14.07 7.15 -1.10
N ASN A 96 -14.18 5.91 -1.59
CA ASN A 96 -15.34 5.41 -2.34
C ASN A 96 -15.70 6.26 -3.56
N ASP A 97 -14.71 6.98 -4.13
CA ASP A 97 -14.89 7.92 -5.25
C ASP A 97 -15.94 9.01 -4.98
N ALA A 98 -16.12 9.37 -3.70
CA ALA A 98 -17.17 10.31 -3.26
C ALA A 98 -17.13 11.66 -3.98
N PHE A 99 -15.97 12.06 -4.46
CA PHE A 99 -15.74 13.31 -5.17
C PHE A 99 -15.11 13.11 -6.56
N ASP A 100 -15.46 12.00 -7.25
CA ASP A 100 -15.00 11.78 -8.63
C ASP A 100 -15.68 12.70 -9.63
N ASN A 101 -15.40 13.99 -9.52
CA ASN A 101 -15.88 15.00 -10.47
C ASN A 101 -14.78 16.04 -10.73
N GLU A 102 -14.90 16.69 -11.90
CA GLU A 102 -13.93 17.66 -12.38
C GLU A 102 -13.84 18.90 -11.47
N GLN A 103 -14.99 19.43 -11.03
CA GLN A 103 -15.04 20.65 -10.21
C GLN A 103 -14.36 20.47 -8.86
N TRP A 104 -14.51 19.31 -8.22
CA TRP A 104 -13.82 19.00 -6.97
C TRP A 104 -12.32 18.90 -7.21
N ARG A 105 -11.89 18.17 -8.24
CA ARG A 105 -10.46 18.05 -8.58
C ARG A 105 -9.84 19.40 -8.91
N HIS A 106 -10.56 20.27 -9.61
CA HIS A 106 -10.08 21.63 -9.92
C HIS A 106 -9.85 22.44 -8.64
N ARG A 107 -10.87 22.50 -7.75
CA ARG A 107 -10.73 23.20 -6.45
C ARG A 107 -9.61 22.63 -5.60
N ASN A 108 -9.45 21.31 -5.58
CA ASN A 108 -8.36 20.68 -4.84
C ASN A 108 -6.99 21.13 -5.38
N ARG A 109 -6.82 21.15 -6.70
CA ARG A 109 -5.58 21.64 -7.34
C ARG A 109 -5.32 23.12 -7.04
N GLU A 110 -6.33 23.97 -7.04
CA GLU A 110 -6.20 25.37 -6.63
C GLU A 110 -5.71 25.50 -5.18
N ASN A 111 -6.31 24.72 -4.26
CA ASN A 111 -5.93 24.73 -2.85
C ASN A 111 -4.48 24.25 -2.66
N LEU A 112 -4.10 23.14 -3.30
CA LEU A 112 -2.74 22.62 -3.28
C LEU A 112 -1.73 23.62 -3.87
N SER A 113 -2.10 24.31 -4.95
CA SER A 113 -1.25 25.36 -5.56
C SER A 113 -1.06 26.55 -4.64
N LYS A 114 -2.11 27.01 -3.95
CA LYS A 114 -2.02 28.05 -2.92
C LYS A 114 -1.15 27.60 -1.73
N GLN A 115 -1.35 26.35 -1.28
CA GLN A 115 -0.60 25.78 -0.16
C GLN A 115 0.91 25.78 -0.41
N ARG A 116 1.33 25.49 -1.64
CA ARG A 116 2.77 25.57 -2.02
C ARG A 116 3.42 26.93 -1.76
N LEU A 117 2.65 28.02 -1.85
CA LEU A 117 3.14 29.37 -1.66
C LEU A 117 3.01 29.83 -0.21
N THR A 118 1.95 29.43 0.48
CA THR A 118 1.65 29.92 1.83
C THR A 118 2.32 29.09 2.92
N ASP A 119 2.37 27.77 2.76
CA ASP A 119 3.04 26.86 3.68
C ASP A 119 3.52 25.60 2.94
N PRO A 120 4.72 25.62 2.36
CA PRO A 120 5.27 24.46 1.64
C PRO A 120 5.58 23.28 2.55
N ASN A 121 5.53 23.47 3.86
CA ASN A 121 5.76 22.43 4.87
C ASN A 121 4.48 21.82 5.44
N ALA A 122 3.32 22.28 5.01
CA ALA A 122 2.04 21.75 5.47
C ALA A 122 1.97 20.24 5.33
N MET A 123 1.38 19.62 6.35
CA MET A 123 1.18 18.17 6.43
C MET A 123 -0.32 17.84 6.33
N ALA A 124 -0.64 16.71 5.76
CA ALA A 124 -2.01 16.18 5.67
C ALA A 124 -2.01 14.64 5.74
N GLY A 125 -3.15 14.07 6.05
CA GLY A 125 -3.34 12.61 6.05
C GLY A 125 -2.72 11.88 7.23
N GLY A 126 -2.29 12.57 8.27
CA GLY A 126 -1.83 11.95 9.52
C GLY A 126 -2.99 11.42 10.35
N VAL A 127 -2.68 10.47 11.22
CA VAL A 127 -3.65 9.93 12.20
C VAL A 127 -3.95 10.98 13.27
N LEU A 128 -5.22 11.17 13.59
CA LEU A 128 -5.66 12.15 14.59
C LEU A 128 -5.08 11.83 15.97
N ASP A 129 -4.70 12.86 16.74
CA ASP A 129 -4.26 12.70 18.12
C ASP A 129 -5.43 12.42 19.09
N THR A 130 -6.63 12.76 18.67
CA THR A 130 -7.88 12.47 19.40
C THR A 130 -8.95 12.11 18.40
N VAL A 131 -9.60 10.97 18.60
CA VAL A 131 -10.66 10.48 17.72
C VAL A 131 -12.02 10.82 18.30
N PRO A 132 -12.88 11.59 17.58
CA PRO A 132 -14.25 11.81 18.00
C PRO A 132 -15.02 10.48 18.10
N PRO A 133 -15.88 10.27 19.12
CA PRO A 133 -16.60 9.01 19.28
C PRO A 133 -17.45 8.58 18.09
N GLN A 134 -17.93 9.56 17.30
CA GLN A 134 -18.75 9.33 16.09
C GLN A 134 -17.92 9.17 14.82
N ALA A 135 -16.59 9.16 14.90
CA ALA A 135 -15.76 8.96 13.73
C ALA A 135 -15.98 7.55 13.12
N PRO A 136 -15.80 7.37 11.82
CA PRO A 136 -15.87 6.04 11.21
C PRO A 136 -14.91 5.05 11.87
N ASN A 137 -15.27 3.78 11.92
CA ASN A 137 -14.49 2.73 12.57
C ASN A 137 -13.02 2.69 12.12
N PHE A 138 -12.74 2.91 10.86
CA PHE A 138 -11.36 2.88 10.37
C PHE A 138 -10.48 4.01 10.97
N VAL A 139 -11.07 5.14 11.38
CA VAL A 139 -10.32 6.22 12.05
C VAL A 139 -9.91 5.78 13.45
N HIS A 140 -10.79 5.06 14.17
CA HIS A 140 -10.47 4.44 15.45
C HIS A 140 -9.40 3.36 15.30
N ASP A 141 -9.51 2.49 14.28
CA ASP A 141 -8.56 1.43 13.95
C ASP A 141 -7.15 1.99 13.66
N TYR A 142 -7.03 3.08 12.89
CA TYR A 142 -5.76 3.77 12.66
C TYR A 142 -5.20 4.42 13.93
N TYR A 143 -6.05 5.06 14.75
CA TYR A 143 -5.60 5.62 16.02
C TYR A 143 -5.04 4.53 16.93
N ASP A 144 -5.80 3.44 17.09
CA ASP A 144 -5.41 2.32 17.93
C ASP A 144 -4.06 1.72 17.50
N TYR A 145 -3.84 1.59 16.19
CA TYR A 145 -2.56 1.10 15.69
C TYR A 145 -1.43 2.12 15.83
N TYR A 146 -1.59 3.33 15.29
CA TYR A 146 -0.47 4.27 15.14
C TYR A 146 -0.20 5.18 16.34
N LYS A 147 -1.18 5.40 17.23
CA LYS A 147 -1.05 6.32 18.37
C LYS A 147 -0.95 5.60 19.71
N THR A 148 -0.99 4.27 19.75
CA THR A 148 -0.87 3.46 20.95
C THR A 148 0.37 2.55 20.90
N PRO A 149 0.75 1.90 22.02
CA PRO A 149 1.86 0.94 22.02
C PRO A 149 1.68 -0.27 21.09
N ARG A 150 0.48 -0.48 20.50
CA ARG A 150 0.22 -1.56 19.55
C ARG A 150 1.19 -1.49 18.35
N GLY A 151 1.29 -0.35 17.67
CA GLY A 151 2.11 -0.22 16.48
C GLY A 151 2.86 1.12 16.36
N TYR A 152 2.80 1.96 17.41
CA TYR A 152 3.54 3.23 17.39
C TYR A 152 5.04 3.01 17.23
N HIS A 153 5.63 3.69 16.29
CA HIS A 153 7.08 3.75 16.13
C HIS A 153 7.52 5.16 15.71
N LYS A 154 8.60 5.64 16.32
CA LYS A 154 9.14 7.00 16.06
C LYS A 154 9.51 7.27 14.59
N ARG A 155 9.80 6.20 13.80
CA ARG A 155 10.10 6.32 12.36
C ARG A 155 8.86 6.36 11.48
N SER A 156 7.68 6.03 12.00
CA SER A 156 6.42 6.08 11.24
C SER A 156 5.79 7.49 11.20
N GLY A 157 6.60 8.52 11.12
CA GLY A 157 6.17 9.92 11.12
C GLY A 157 5.13 10.24 10.04
N ASN A 158 5.22 9.63 8.87
CA ASN A 158 4.26 9.85 7.78
C ASN A 158 2.84 9.42 8.15
N SER A 159 2.68 8.26 8.79
CA SER A 159 1.38 7.77 9.24
C SER A 159 0.92 8.52 10.49
N ASN A 160 1.84 8.86 11.40
CA ASN A 160 1.51 9.60 12.62
C ASN A 160 1.15 11.05 12.37
N ASP A 161 2.00 11.79 11.62
CA ASP A 161 1.88 13.24 11.49
C ASP A 161 1.45 13.66 10.08
N GLY A 162 1.40 12.71 9.15
CA GLY A 162 1.00 12.92 7.77
C GLY A 162 2.15 13.12 6.78
N TRP A 163 1.75 13.36 5.56
CA TRP A 163 2.60 13.61 4.39
C TRP A 163 2.62 15.08 4.03
N ARG A 164 3.68 15.55 3.39
CA ARG A 164 3.68 16.89 2.82
C ARG A 164 2.58 17.04 1.77
N VAL A 165 1.79 18.10 1.90
CA VAL A 165 0.69 18.41 0.98
C VAL A 165 1.17 18.54 -0.46
N ILE A 166 2.37 19.07 -0.69
CA ILE A 166 2.95 19.21 -2.03
C ILE A 166 3.16 17.86 -2.75
N GLY A 167 3.33 16.76 -2.02
CA GLY A 167 3.43 15.41 -2.58
C GLY A 167 2.10 14.89 -3.13
N THR A 168 0.97 15.32 -2.57
CA THR A 168 -0.36 14.86 -3.00
C THR A 168 -0.72 15.29 -4.42
N GLN A 169 -0.14 16.37 -4.93
CA GLN A 169 -0.37 16.80 -6.32
C GLN A 169 0.09 15.76 -7.34
N ALA A 170 1.22 15.10 -7.09
CA ALA A 170 1.72 14.05 -7.97
C ALA A 170 0.76 12.86 -7.98
N TYR A 171 0.30 12.42 -6.81
CA TYR A 171 -0.68 11.34 -6.71
C TYR A 171 -2.03 11.70 -7.35
N ALA A 172 -2.57 12.88 -7.08
CA ALA A 172 -3.84 13.32 -7.64
C ALA A 172 -3.84 13.45 -9.18
N ASN A 173 -2.67 13.50 -9.80
CA ASN A 173 -2.53 13.66 -11.24
C ASN A 173 -1.82 12.47 -11.92
N SER A 174 -1.68 11.35 -11.25
CA SER A 174 -1.05 10.12 -11.75
C SER A 174 -2.04 8.98 -11.86
N ARG A 175 -1.70 7.98 -12.66
CA ARG A 175 -2.45 6.72 -12.83
C ARG A 175 -1.45 5.57 -12.80
N PHE A 176 -0.85 5.33 -11.65
CA PHE A 176 0.29 4.41 -11.60
C PHE A 176 -0.09 2.94 -11.66
N LEU A 177 -1.36 2.56 -11.48
CA LEU A 177 -1.83 1.19 -11.70
C LEU A 177 -2.29 0.91 -13.15
N TYR A 178 -1.94 1.78 -14.09
CA TYR A 178 -2.45 1.73 -15.45
C TYR A 178 -2.06 0.46 -16.23
N TYR A 179 -0.90 -0.13 -15.95
CA TYR A 179 -0.39 -1.31 -16.64
C TYR A 179 -0.31 -2.57 -15.77
N ILE A 180 -1.02 -2.64 -14.64
CA ILE A 180 -0.98 -3.84 -13.79
C ILE A 180 -1.62 -5.07 -14.45
N ASN A 181 -2.50 -4.87 -15.45
CA ASN A 181 -3.02 -5.95 -16.28
C ASN A 181 -1.96 -6.62 -17.17
N GLU A 182 -0.78 -6.04 -17.31
CA GLU A 182 0.34 -6.61 -18.06
C GLU A 182 1.33 -7.40 -17.17
N ILE A 183 1.15 -7.41 -15.85
CA ILE A 183 1.99 -8.17 -14.91
C ILE A 183 1.90 -9.66 -15.24
N ARG A 184 3.02 -10.28 -15.64
CA ARG A 184 3.09 -11.71 -15.95
C ARG A 184 3.45 -12.57 -14.73
N SER A 185 4.15 -12.00 -13.75
CA SER A 185 4.49 -12.68 -12.50
C SER A 185 3.26 -12.93 -11.61
N ALA A 186 3.41 -13.82 -10.63
CA ALA A 186 2.32 -14.15 -9.72
C ALA A 186 1.97 -12.97 -8.79
N VAL A 187 0.68 -12.74 -8.58
CA VAL A 187 0.19 -11.71 -7.66
C VAL A 187 -0.88 -12.26 -6.74
N LEU A 188 -0.74 -11.94 -5.45
CA LEU A 188 -1.77 -12.15 -4.43
C LEU A 188 -2.19 -10.79 -3.86
N VAL A 189 -3.43 -10.39 -4.11
CA VAL A 189 -4.07 -9.27 -3.44
C VAL A 189 -4.78 -9.80 -2.20
N MET A 190 -4.49 -9.24 -1.03
CA MET A 190 -5.07 -9.66 0.25
C MET A 190 -5.71 -8.49 0.98
N HIS A 191 -6.96 -8.67 1.43
CA HIS A 191 -7.67 -7.66 2.23
C HIS A 191 -8.44 -8.28 3.38
N GLY A 192 -8.69 -7.51 4.42
CA GLY A 192 -9.68 -7.82 5.42
C GLY A 192 -11.10 -7.59 4.89
N ALA A 193 -12.05 -8.43 5.31
CA ALA A 193 -13.45 -8.30 4.93
C ALA A 193 -14.05 -6.95 5.37
N ASP A 194 -13.62 -6.46 6.55
CA ASP A 194 -14.09 -5.23 7.16
C ASP A 194 -13.16 -4.03 6.88
N ALA A 195 -12.15 -4.21 6.03
CA ALA A 195 -11.24 -3.13 5.66
C ALA A 195 -11.95 -2.09 4.78
N HIS A 196 -11.99 -0.84 5.23
CA HIS A 196 -12.55 0.28 4.46
C HIS A 196 -11.87 0.51 3.10
N SER A 197 -10.65 0.02 2.93
CA SER A 197 -9.85 0.10 1.70
C SER A 197 -10.05 -1.11 0.77
N ARG A 198 -10.90 -2.08 1.12
CA ARG A 198 -11.08 -3.34 0.38
C ARG A 198 -11.40 -3.12 -1.09
N TYR A 199 -12.23 -2.14 -1.40
CA TYR A 199 -12.64 -1.83 -2.79
C TYR A 199 -11.46 -1.46 -3.71
N PHE A 200 -10.35 -0.92 -3.19
CA PHE A 200 -9.14 -0.69 -3.99
C PHE A 200 -8.51 -2.00 -4.45
N GLY A 201 -8.39 -2.97 -3.54
CA GLY A 201 -7.81 -4.26 -3.90
C GLY A 201 -8.69 -5.08 -4.83
N GLU A 202 -10.00 -5.07 -4.60
CA GLU A 202 -10.96 -5.73 -5.50
C GLU A 202 -10.91 -5.11 -6.91
N ALA A 203 -10.92 -3.78 -7.01
CA ALA A 203 -10.80 -3.09 -8.30
C ALA A 203 -9.45 -3.37 -8.98
N ALA A 204 -8.34 -3.34 -8.23
CA ALA A 204 -7.03 -3.65 -8.78
C ALA A 204 -6.94 -5.10 -9.27
N TYR A 205 -7.50 -6.06 -8.54
CA TYR A 205 -7.56 -7.46 -8.95
C TYR A 205 -8.37 -7.64 -10.25
N HIS A 206 -9.58 -7.09 -10.32
CA HIS A 206 -10.41 -7.19 -11.52
C HIS A 206 -9.76 -6.50 -12.73
N TYR A 207 -9.17 -5.32 -12.53
CA TYR A 207 -8.44 -4.68 -13.62
C TYR A 207 -7.23 -5.51 -14.06
N MET A 208 -6.48 -6.05 -13.12
CA MET A 208 -5.33 -6.89 -13.42
C MET A 208 -5.70 -8.16 -14.19
N VAL A 209 -6.86 -8.77 -13.91
CA VAL A 209 -7.32 -9.99 -14.59
C VAL A 209 -8.02 -9.69 -15.91
N ASP A 210 -8.99 -8.77 -15.90
CA ASP A 210 -9.95 -8.55 -16.98
C ASP A 210 -9.63 -7.33 -17.85
N GLY A 211 -8.61 -6.54 -17.51
CA GLY A 211 -8.30 -5.25 -18.15
C GLY A 211 -9.34 -4.16 -17.90
N LYS A 212 -10.29 -4.37 -16.99
CA LYS A 212 -11.33 -3.42 -16.61
C LYS A 212 -11.79 -3.61 -15.18
N ALA A 213 -12.15 -2.53 -14.50
CA ALA A 213 -12.72 -2.59 -13.14
C ALA A 213 -13.61 -1.38 -12.87
N GLU A 214 -14.54 -1.54 -11.92
CA GLU A 214 -15.32 -0.44 -11.40
C GLU A 214 -14.44 0.64 -10.77
N GLY A 215 -14.75 1.92 -11.01
CA GLY A 215 -13.98 3.08 -10.55
C GLY A 215 -12.75 3.40 -11.38
N TYR A 216 -12.30 2.54 -12.30
CA TYR A 216 -11.23 2.85 -13.25
C TYR A 216 -11.82 3.40 -14.56
N LYS A 217 -11.24 4.50 -15.04
CA LYS A 217 -11.65 5.18 -16.29
C LYS A 217 -10.77 4.78 -17.48
N PHE A 218 -9.98 3.76 -17.31
CA PHE A 218 -9.14 3.19 -18.36
C PHE A 218 -9.47 1.71 -18.54
N VAL A 219 -9.28 1.23 -19.74
CA VAL A 219 -9.53 -0.15 -20.13
C VAL A 219 -8.28 -0.64 -20.85
N GLY A 220 -7.81 -1.82 -20.48
CA GLY A 220 -6.71 -2.53 -21.09
C GLY A 220 -7.15 -3.89 -21.62
N GLU A 221 -6.22 -4.65 -22.15
CA GLU A 221 -6.46 -6.05 -22.51
C GLU A 221 -6.49 -6.94 -21.26
N PRO A 222 -7.20 -8.06 -21.29
CA PRO A 222 -7.12 -9.06 -20.23
C PRO A 222 -5.67 -9.56 -20.03
N ASN A 223 -5.35 -9.93 -18.78
CA ASN A 223 -4.02 -10.42 -18.45
C ASN A 223 -3.68 -11.70 -19.23
N PRO A 224 -2.47 -11.85 -19.78
CA PRO A 224 -2.04 -13.07 -20.45
C PRO A 224 -1.85 -14.28 -19.50
N ASN A 225 -1.76 -14.04 -18.19
CA ASN A 225 -1.59 -15.08 -17.15
C ASN A 225 -2.58 -14.89 -15.99
N PRO A 226 -3.90 -14.93 -16.23
CA PRO A 226 -4.89 -14.63 -15.20
C PRO A 226 -4.90 -15.70 -14.09
N GLU A 227 -4.48 -16.92 -14.37
CA GLU A 227 -4.48 -18.06 -13.46
C GLU A 227 -3.49 -17.94 -12.29
N ASN A 228 -2.50 -17.04 -12.39
CA ASN A 228 -1.55 -16.77 -11.31
C ASN A 228 -1.87 -15.48 -10.53
N LYS A 229 -3.05 -14.92 -10.73
CA LYS A 229 -3.59 -13.79 -9.98
C LYS A 229 -4.60 -14.28 -8.94
N GLN A 230 -4.47 -13.84 -7.72
CA GLN A 230 -5.31 -14.30 -6.60
C GLN A 230 -5.85 -13.10 -5.83
N LEU A 231 -7.09 -13.22 -5.37
CA LEU A 231 -7.71 -12.31 -4.40
C LEU A 231 -8.08 -13.13 -3.16
N LEU A 232 -7.59 -12.71 -2.00
CA LEU A 232 -7.85 -13.36 -0.72
C LEU A 232 -8.49 -12.36 0.24
N ILE A 233 -9.72 -12.62 0.65
CA ILE A 233 -10.43 -11.82 1.63
C ILE A 233 -10.42 -12.57 2.97
N ILE A 234 -9.87 -11.94 3.99
CA ILE A 234 -9.75 -12.48 5.34
C ILE A 234 -11.02 -12.10 6.11
N PRO A 235 -11.83 -13.08 6.55
CA PRO A 235 -13.03 -12.81 7.33
C PRO A 235 -12.71 -12.03 8.62
N ASP A 236 -13.60 -11.13 9.01
CA ASP A 236 -13.57 -10.37 10.27
C ASP A 236 -12.30 -9.53 10.50
N ALA A 237 -11.45 -9.36 9.48
CA ALA A 237 -10.24 -8.56 9.56
C ALA A 237 -10.50 -7.12 9.12
N SER A 238 -10.04 -6.16 9.91
CA SER A 238 -9.96 -4.75 9.56
C SER A 238 -8.73 -4.47 8.66
N HIS A 239 -8.56 -3.21 8.30
CA HIS A 239 -7.37 -2.77 7.56
C HIS A 239 -6.08 -2.98 8.38
N CYS A 240 -6.06 -2.55 9.64
CA CYS A 240 -4.89 -2.62 10.50
C CYS A 240 -4.63 -4.03 11.07
N ASP A 241 -5.62 -4.91 11.09
CA ASP A 241 -5.44 -6.29 11.49
C ASP A 241 -4.47 -7.05 10.56
N LEU A 242 -4.31 -6.59 9.31
CA LEU A 242 -3.32 -7.14 8.38
C LEU A 242 -1.93 -6.49 8.47
N TYR A 243 -1.69 -5.65 9.46
CA TYR A 243 -0.36 -5.09 9.76
C TYR A 243 0.41 -5.95 10.77
N ASP A 244 -0.28 -6.39 11.84
CA ASP A 244 0.29 -7.08 12.98
C ASP A 244 -0.39 -8.42 13.32
N GLY A 245 -1.42 -8.80 12.57
CA GLY A 245 -2.24 -9.97 12.82
C GLY A 245 -3.50 -9.68 13.63
N GLY A 246 -3.81 -8.41 13.88
CA GLY A 246 -4.92 -7.97 14.71
C GLY A 246 -4.63 -8.04 16.21
N TYR A 247 -5.35 -7.23 16.96
CA TYR A 247 -5.17 -7.08 18.38
C TYR A 247 -6.48 -7.34 19.13
N GLU A 248 -6.41 -8.13 20.19
CA GLU A 248 -7.52 -8.34 21.11
C GLU A 248 -7.02 -8.11 22.54
N GLU A 249 -7.66 -7.20 23.25
CA GLU A 249 -7.35 -7.01 24.65
C GLU A 249 -8.16 -8.00 25.51
N LYS A 250 -7.46 -8.96 26.12
CA LYS A 250 -8.03 -9.92 27.06
C LYS A 250 -7.42 -9.72 28.43
N ALA A 251 -8.26 -9.38 29.41
CA ALA A 251 -7.87 -9.31 30.83
C ALA A 251 -6.60 -8.45 31.09
N GLY A 252 -6.43 -7.33 30.36
CA GLY A 252 -5.28 -6.43 30.51
C GLY A 252 -4.00 -6.91 29.82
N GLN A 253 -4.07 -7.94 28.99
CA GLN A 253 -2.96 -8.42 28.16
C GLN A 253 -3.42 -8.49 26.70
N GLY A 254 -2.76 -7.72 25.84
CA GLY A 254 -3.00 -7.78 24.41
C GLY A 254 -2.52 -9.11 23.81
N GLN A 255 -3.36 -9.69 22.98
CA GLN A 255 -3.03 -10.91 22.22
C GLN A 255 -3.25 -10.68 20.73
N SER A 256 -2.43 -11.32 19.89
CA SER A 256 -2.68 -11.33 18.46
C SER A 256 -3.88 -12.22 18.13
N LYS A 257 -4.74 -11.75 17.22
CA LYS A 257 -5.82 -12.55 16.64
C LYS A 257 -5.32 -13.51 15.55
N ASN A 258 -4.04 -13.42 15.17
CA ASN A 258 -3.43 -14.22 14.10
C ASN A 258 -4.17 -14.13 12.75
N MET A 259 -4.65 -12.93 12.40
CA MET A 259 -5.43 -12.71 11.18
C MET A 259 -4.60 -12.83 9.89
N ILE A 260 -3.27 -12.64 9.96
CA ILE A 260 -2.40 -12.76 8.78
C ILE A 260 -2.20 -14.25 8.45
N PRO A 261 -2.56 -14.71 7.24
CA PRO A 261 -2.45 -16.11 6.84
C PRO A 261 -1.00 -16.43 6.43
N TRP A 262 -0.09 -16.48 7.40
CA TRP A 262 1.35 -16.64 7.18
C TRP A 262 1.74 -17.87 6.36
N ASP A 263 1.02 -18.97 6.55
CA ASP A 263 1.30 -20.23 5.83
C ASP A 263 0.90 -20.09 4.37
N THR A 264 -0.27 -19.50 4.07
CA THR A 264 -0.69 -19.17 2.71
C THR A 264 0.31 -18.26 1.99
N LEU A 265 0.85 -17.25 2.70
CA LEU A 265 1.88 -16.36 2.15
C LEU A 265 3.17 -17.14 1.85
N ALA A 266 3.60 -18.00 2.76
CA ALA A 266 4.80 -18.82 2.57
C ALA A 266 4.62 -19.80 1.39
N GLU A 267 3.47 -20.46 1.29
CA GLU A 267 3.13 -21.34 0.17
C GLU A 267 3.09 -20.57 -1.16
N PHE A 268 2.48 -19.39 -1.19
CA PHE A 268 2.43 -18.53 -2.37
C PHE A 268 3.84 -18.20 -2.88
N PHE A 269 4.75 -17.76 -2.01
CA PHE A 269 6.13 -17.46 -2.41
C PHE A 269 6.90 -18.73 -2.78
N THR A 270 6.79 -19.81 -2.00
CA THR A 270 7.46 -21.08 -2.30
C THR A 270 7.07 -21.63 -3.68
N LYS A 271 5.79 -21.50 -4.03
CA LYS A 271 5.27 -21.95 -5.34
C LYS A 271 5.79 -21.10 -6.50
N ASN A 272 5.89 -19.79 -6.31
CA ASN A 272 6.10 -18.84 -7.40
C ASN A 272 7.54 -18.27 -7.50
N LEU A 273 8.39 -18.53 -6.52
CA LEU A 273 9.83 -18.23 -6.54
C LEU A 273 10.63 -19.51 -6.87
N LYS A 274 10.47 -20.00 -8.10
CA LYS A 274 11.14 -21.21 -8.58
C LYS A 274 12.09 -20.87 -9.70
#